data_85fcc9de4ad1b84c5187f656b7acdec2
#
_entry.id   85fcc9de4ad1b84c5187f656b7acdec2
#
_cell.length_a   1.000
_cell.length_b   1.000
_cell.length_c   1.000
_cell.angle_alpha   90.00
_cell.angle_beta   90.00
_cell.angle_gamma   90.00
#
_symmetry.space_group_name_H-M   'P 1'
#
loop_
_entity.id
_entity.type
_entity.pdbx_description
1 polymer ?
#
loop_
_entity_poly.entity_id
_entity_poly.type
_entity_poly.pdbx_seq_one_letter_code
_entity_poly.pdbx_strand_id
1 'polypeptide(L)'
;MARQSPDSAYDLIREIALPYVSYISVMKLEENNRKVFYWKLFADFAEIERRKNYVLKYGKKDDEPSDLPQPAKREEKKEYEYRSAREGQGKYREALLQECPMCPITHITEESLLNGRHIKPWAVSNDEEKIDPKNGLILSPLYDKLFDRGFITFPPDRRVKISDWLSPYDKRHINLEENKQIPALPLDERRIMYLEYHKDFVFKG
;
A
#
# COMPACT_ATOMS: atom_id res chain seq x y z
N MET A 1 -32.61 19.64 -1.56
CA MET A 1 -33.43 18.51 -1.08
C MET A 1 -33.05 17.27 -1.84
N ALA A 2 -32.32 16.37 -1.21
CA ALA A 2 -31.99 15.08 -1.81
C ALA A 2 -33.24 14.17 -1.72
N ARG A 3 -33.74 13.70 -2.85
CA ARG A 3 -34.80 12.69 -2.88
C ARG A 3 -34.27 11.41 -2.25
N GLN A 4 -34.83 11.00 -1.13
CA GLN A 4 -34.65 9.66 -0.60
C GLN A 4 -35.21 8.67 -1.62
N SER A 5 -34.35 7.79 -2.12
CA SER A 5 -34.76 6.62 -2.89
C SER A 5 -35.35 5.61 -1.91
N PRO A 6 -36.50 5.00 -2.20
CA PRO A 6 -37.09 3.96 -1.34
C PRO A 6 -36.41 2.58 -1.51
N ASP A 7 -35.19 2.56 -1.98
CA ASP A 7 -34.49 1.33 -2.30
C ASP A 7 -33.69 0.86 -1.08
N SER A 8 -34.11 -0.25 -0.48
CA SER A 8 -33.45 -0.88 0.69
C SER A 8 -31.98 -1.24 0.43
N ALA A 9 -31.58 -1.43 -0.84
CA ALA A 9 -30.21 -1.66 -1.23
C ALA A 9 -29.32 -0.43 -1.04
N TYR A 10 -29.88 0.79 -1.22
CA TYR A 10 -29.17 2.03 -0.99
C TYR A 10 -28.90 2.27 0.50
N ASP A 11 -29.88 1.99 1.35
CA ASP A 11 -29.71 2.12 2.80
C ASP A 11 -28.71 1.10 3.34
N LEU A 12 -28.70 -0.11 2.81
CA LEU A 12 -27.73 -1.14 3.15
C LEU A 12 -26.30 -0.74 2.73
N ILE A 13 -26.12 -0.18 1.53
CA ILE A 13 -24.83 0.33 1.07
C ILE A 13 -24.36 1.50 1.95
N ARG A 14 -25.27 2.37 2.36
CA ARG A 14 -24.97 3.51 3.23
C ARG A 14 -24.50 3.07 4.62
N GLU A 15 -25.14 2.08 5.21
CA GLU A 15 -24.82 1.59 6.55
C GLU A 15 -23.54 0.75 6.58
N ILE A 16 -23.37 -0.13 5.61
CA ILE A 16 -22.30 -1.14 5.62
C ILE A 16 -21.04 -0.67 4.87
N ALA A 17 -21.20 -0.07 3.70
CA ALA A 17 -20.07 0.22 2.80
C ALA A 17 -19.53 1.63 2.93
N LEU A 18 -20.37 2.66 3.01
CA LEU A 18 -19.91 4.06 3.00
C LEU A 18 -18.94 4.43 4.13
N PRO A 19 -19.09 3.93 5.37
CA PRO A 19 -18.12 4.22 6.43
C PRO A 19 -16.71 3.70 6.14
N TYR A 20 -16.56 2.74 5.22
CA TYR A 20 -15.30 2.05 4.91
C TYR A 20 -14.79 2.37 3.50
N VAL A 21 -15.48 3.22 2.75
CA VAL A 21 -15.06 3.60 1.40
C VAL A 21 -13.85 4.53 1.48
N SER A 22 -12.71 4.06 0.97
CA SER A 22 -11.49 4.85 0.86
C SER A 22 -11.45 5.66 -0.44
N TYR A 23 -11.99 5.08 -1.52
CA TYR A 23 -12.00 5.70 -2.84
C TYR A 23 -13.30 5.40 -3.56
N ILE A 24 -13.75 6.37 -4.36
CA ILE A 24 -14.86 6.22 -5.30
C ILE A 24 -14.30 6.46 -6.70
N SER A 25 -14.42 5.46 -7.56
CA SER A 25 -14.14 5.63 -9.00
C SER A 25 -15.44 5.79 -9.74
N VAL A 26 -15.53 6.83 -10.55
CA VAL A 26 -16.69 7.12 -11.40
C VAL A 26 -16.26 7.06 -12.85
N MET A 27 -16.84 6.15 -13.62
CA MET A 27 -16.59 6.03 -15.05
C MET A 27 -17.84 6.44 -15.80
N LYS A 28 -17.68 7.41 -16.69
CA LYS A 28 -18.76 7.84 -17.61
C LYS A 28 -18.60 7.05 -18.91
N LEU A 29 -19.60 6.31 -19.28
CA LEU A 29 -19.70 5.61 -20.55
C LEU A 29 -20.86 6.15 -21.38
N GLU A 30 -20.77 6.00 -22.67
CA GLU A 30 -21.83 6.31 -23.60
C GLU A 30 -22.32 5.00 -24.22
N GLU A 31 -23.53 4.56 -23.83
CA GLU A 31 -24.18 3.36 -24.35
C GLU A 31 -25.52 3.78 -24.99
N ASN A 32 -25.72 3.39 -26.25
CA ASN A 32 -26.98 3.64 -26.99
C ASN A 32 -27.45 5.10 -26.93
N ASN A 33 -26.51 6.05 -27.11
CA ASN A 33 -26.75 7.49 -27.03
C ASN A 33 -27.23 7.97 -25.64
N ARG A 34 -26.99 7.19 -24.60
CA ARG A 34 -27.27 7.56 -23.19
C ARG A 34 -25.96 7.60 -22.41
N LYS A 35 -25.82 8.60 -21.53
CA LYS A 35 -24.70 8.69 -20.61
C LYS A 35 -25.00 7.83 -19.39
N VAL A 36 -24.19 6.78 -19.19
CA VAL A 36 -24.26 5.88 -18.05
C VAL A 36 -23.05 6.11 -17.15
N PHE A 37 -23.27 6.21 -15.85
CA PHE A 37 -22.22 6.39 -14.88
C PHE A 37 -22.07 5.13 -14.05
N TYR A 38 -20.90 4.48 -14.16
CA TYR A 38 -20.53 3.34 -13.33
C TYR A 38 -19.77 3.84 -12.11
N TRP A 39 -20.19 3.42 -10.93
CA TRP A 39 -19.58 3.75 -9.66
C TRP A 39 -18.92 2.51 -9.10
N LYS A 40 -17.64 2.59 -8.77
CA LYS A 40 -16.93 1.53 -8.06
C LYS A 40 -16.47 2.08 -6.72
N LEU A 41 -16.95 1.47 -5.65
CA LEU A 41 -16.57 1.79 -4.28
C LEU A 41 -15.41 0.86 -3.89
N PHE A 42 -14.33 1.44 -3.39
CA PHE A 42 -13.20 0.70 -2.86
C PHE A 42 -13.23 0.86 -1.33
N ALA A 43 -13.54 -0.22 -0.64
CA ALA A 43 -13.52 -0.27 0.82
C ALA A 43 -12.22 -0.92 1.29
N ASP A 44 -11.49 -0.25 2.16
CA ASP A 44 -10.30 -0.79 2.79
C ASP A 44 -10.64 -1.26 4.21
N PHE A 45 -10.95 -2.53 4.33
CA PHE A 45 -11.29 -3.14 5.62
C PHE A 45 -10.06 -3.37 6.51
N ALA A 46 -8.86 -3.35 5.96
CA ALA A 46 -7.62 -3.58 6.71
C ALA A 46 -7.25 -2.40 7.63
N GLU A 47 -7.77 -1.20 7.36
CA GLU A 47 -7.53 -0.01 8.18
C GLU A 47 -8.54 0.23 9.31
N ILE A 48 -9.57 -0.61 9.44
CA ILE A 48 -10.64 -0.41 10.45
C ILE A 48 -10.06 -0.37 11.87
N GLU A 49 -9.08 -1.21 12.18
CA GLU A 49 -8.45 -1.21 13.51
C GLU A 49 -7.55 0.01 13.74
N ARG A 50 -6.93 0.56 12.70
CA ARG A 50 -6.09 1.77 12.78
C ARG A 50 -6.92 3.05 12.86
N ARG A 51 -8.14 3.06 12.32
CA ARG A 51 -9.04 4.22 12.27
C ARG A 51 -9.89 4.43 13.52
N LYS A 52 -9.77 3.61 14.55
CA LYS A 52 -10.49 3.82 15.83
C LYS A 52 -10.28 5.21 16.46
N ASN A 53 -9.33 6.02 15.94
CA ASN A 53 -9.03 7.37 16.39
C ASN A 53 -9.38 8.49 15.37
N TYR A 54 -9.92 8.16 14.19
CA TYR A 54 -10.38 9.18 13.24
C TYR A 54 -11.90 9.25 13.24
N VAL A 55 -12.44 9.99 14.17
CA VAL A 55 -13.83 10.47 14.06
C VAL A 55 -13.81 11.59 13.05
N LEU A 56 -14.19 11.34 11.80
CA LEU A 56 -14.57 12.38 10.87
C LEU A 56 -15.85 13.01 11.38
N LYS A 57 -15.73 14.06 12.19
CA LYS A 57 -16.85 14.93 12.55
C LYS A 57 -17.25 15.73 11.33
N TYR A 58 -18.10 15.19 10.49
CA TYR A 58 -18.93 15.99 9.60
C TYR A 58 -20.12 16.47 10.42
N GLY A 59 -20.13 17.73 10.79
CA GLY A 59 -21.29 18.37 11.35
C GLY A 59 -20.95 19.34 12.47
N LYS A 60 -21.28 20.60 12.21
CA LYS A 60 -21.44 21.74 13.13
C LYS A 60 -20.34 22.01 14.17
N LYS A 61 -19.88 23.23 14.08
CA LYS A 61 -18.81 23.89 14.82
C LYS A 61 -19.11 24.23 16.30
N ASP A 62 -20.10 23.63 16.88
CA ASP A 62 -20.63 24.09 18.18
C ASP A 62 -20.78 22.92 19.16
N ASP A 63 -19.70 22.26 19.55
CA ASP A 63 -19.62 21.49 20.79
C ASP A 63 -18.17 21.05 21.01
N GLU A 64 -17.34 21.92 21.58
CA GLU A 64 -16.10 21.52 22.22
C GLU A 64 -16.41 21.00 23.65
N PRO A 65 -16.11 19.75 23.97
CA PRO A 65 -16.07 19.33 25.38
C PRO A 65 -14.78 19.86 26.02
N SER A 66 -14.94 20.72 26.97
CA SER A 66 -13.86 21.39 27.70
C SER A 66 -13.17 20.55 28.78
N ASP A 67 -13.08 19.22 28.65
CA ASP A 67 -12.36 18.39 29.58
C ASP A 67 -11.61 17.26 28.89
N LEU A 68 -10.46 17.61 28.29
CA LEU A 68 -9.44 16.63 27.90
C LEU A 68 -8.30 16.67 28.90
N PRO A 69 -7.88 15.52 29.48
CA PRO A 69 -6.71 15.46 30.35
C PRO A 69 -5.45 15.82 29.56
N GLN A 70 -4.58 16.61 30.16
CA GLN A 70 -3.37 17.14 29.52
C GLN A 70 -2.42 16.03 29.03
N PRO A 71 -1.85 16.16 27.79
CA PRO A 71 -1.12 15.09 27.12
C PRO A 71 0.41 15.07 27.38
N ALA A 72 0.92 15.59 28.48
CA ALA A 72 2.36 15.87 28.65
C ALA A 72 3.28 14.63 28.74
N LYS A 73 2.80 13.42 29.03
CA LYS A 73 3.67 12.22 29.13
C LYS A 73 3.54 11.22 27.98
N ARG A 74 2.55 11.37 27.11
CA ARG A 74 2.32 10.48 25.98
C ARG A 74 3.03 10.94 24.70
N GLU A 75 3.34 12.23 24.59
CA GLU A 75 3.97 12.83 23.41
C GLU A 75 5.46 12.55 23.36
N GLU A 76 6.17 12.65 24.48
CA GLU A 76 7.62 12.35 24.51
C GLU A 76 7.94 10.90 24.15
N LYS A 77 7.14 9.94 24.62
CA LYS A 77 7.34 8.53 24.28
C LYS A 77 7.05 8.25 22.81
N LYS A 78 6.03 8.87 22.24
CA LYS A 78 5.71 8.76 20.81
C LYS A 78 6.78 9.44 19.96
N GLU A 79 7.29 10.61 20.35
CA GLU A 79 8.34 11.32 19.62
C GLU A 79 9.65 10.53 19.64
N TYR A 80 10.00 9.91 20.76
CA TYR A 80 11.16 9.02 20.85
C TYR A 80 10.99 7.77 19.96
N GLU A 81 9.83 7.12 19.99
CA GLU A 81 9.52 5.98 19.12
C GLU A 81 9.56 6.36 17.64
N TYR A 82 9.06 7.55 17.26
CA TYR A 82 9.13 8.06 15.88
C TYR A 82 10.56 8.38 15.43
N ARG A 83 11.39 8.96 16.30
CA ARG A 83 12.81 9.23 16.00
C ARG A 83 13.58 7.93 15.86
N SER A 84 13.44 7.01 16.79
CA SER A 84 14.09 5.70 16.75
C SER A 84 13.69 4.88 15.51
N ALA A 85 12.41 4.91 15.14
CA ALA A 85 11.92 4.26 13.92
C ALA A 85 12.50 4.90 12.65
N ARG A 86 12.62 6.24 12.58
CA ARG A 86 13.24 6.95 11.47
C ARG A 86 14.74 6.67 11.34
N GLU A 87 15.46 6.64 12.44
CA GLU A 87 16.90 6.31 12.45
C GLU A 87 17.13 4.86 12.02
N GLY A 88 16.31 3.92 12.47
CA GLY A 88 16.34 2.54 12.05
C GLY A 88 16.04 2.36 10.55
N GLN A 89 15.06 3.10 10.03
CA GLN A 89 14.74 3.11 8.60
C GLN A 89 15.88 3.70 7.75
N GLY A 90 16.60 4.72 8.26
CA GLY A 90 17.76 5.31 7.57
C GLY A 90 18.88 4.28 7.42
N LYS A 91 19.29 3.64 8.52
CA LYS A 91 20.34 2.60 8.52
C LYS A 91 19.97 1.39 7.67
N TYR A 92 18.72 0.94 7.76
CA TYR A 92 18.21 -0.13 6.92
C TYR A 92 18.29 0.22 5.43
N ARG A 93 17.86 1.44 5.07
CA ARG A 93 17.92 1.92 3.68
C ARG A 93 19.37 1.99 3.17
N GLU A 94 20.30 2.49 3.98
CA GLU A 94 21.72 2.54 3.63
C GLU A 94 22.29 1.12 3.37
N ALA A 95 22.03 0.18 4.28
CA ALA A 95 22.45 -1.22 4.12
C ALA A 95 21.84 -1.85 2.87
N LEU A 96 20.59 -1.55 2.59
CA LEU A 96 19.89 -2.05 1.41
C LEU A 96 20.46 -1.47 0.11
N LEU A 97 20.80 -0.17 0.07
CA LEU A 97 21.44 0.48 -1.08
C LEU A 97 22.84 -0.05 -1.36
N GLN A 98 23.60 -0.45 -0.33
CA GLN A 98 24.89 -1.12 -0.52
C GLN A 98 24.76 -2.44 -1.25
N GLU A 99 23.68 -3.21 -0.99
CA GLU A 99 23.43 -4.48 -1.68
C GLU A 99 22.73 -4.31 -3.04
N CYS A 100 21.86 -3.32 -3.13
CA CYS A 100 20.99 -3.09 -4.28
C CYS A 100 21.02 -1.60 -4.65
N PRO A 101 22.06 -1.13 -5.36
CA PRO A 101 22.27 0.30 -5.61
C PRO A 101 21.33 0.88 -6.68
N MET A 102 20.43 0.07 -7.24
CA MET A 102 19.50 0.49 -8.29
C MET A 102 18.18 -0.28 -8.24
N CYS A 103 17.16 0.29 -8.86
CA CYS A 103 15.92 -0.44 -9.11
C CYS A 103 16.16 -1.55 -10.15
N PRO A 104 15.90 -2.83 -9.86
CA PRO A 104 16.18 -3.93 -10.79
C PRO A 104 15.30 -3.91 -12.04
N ILE A 105 14.19 -3.17 -12.04
CA ILE A 105 13.25 -3.09 -13.17
C ILE A 105 13.61 -1.94 -14.10
N THR A 106 13.86 -0.75 -13.53
CA THR A 106 14.09 0.49 -14.30
C THR A 106 15.56 0.83 -14.48
N HIS A 107 16.45 0.21 -13.71
CA HIS A 107 17.89 0.49 -13.64
C HIS A 107 18.21 1.93 -13.20
N ILE A 108 17.27 2.64 -12.60
CA ILE A 108 17.50 3.95 -11.99
C ILE A 108 18.43 3.77 -10.79
N THR A 109 19.48 4.60 -10.74
CA THR A 109 20.49 4.63 -9.67
C THR A 109 20.41 5.88 -8.80
N GLU A 110 19.66 6.90 -9.23
CA GLU A 110 19.47 8.14 -8.48
C GLU A 110 18.71 7.86 -7.18
N GLU A 111 19.39 7.95 -6.04
CA GLU A 111 18.86 7.54 -4.74
C GLU A 111 17.59 8.30 -4.32
N SER A 112 17.45 9.55 -4.74
CA SER A 112 16.26 10.37 -4.46
C SER A 112 14.98 9.83 -5.12
N LEU A 113 15.15 9.03 -6.18
CA LEU A 113 14.07 8.37 -6.94
C LEU A 113 13.87 6.90 -6.54
N LEU A 114 14.52 6.43 -5.49
CA LEU A 114 14.49 5.05 -5.07
C LEU A 114 13.86 4.91 -3.67
N ASN A 115 13.03 3.90 -3.51
CA ASN A 115 12.41 3.52 -2.23
C ASN A 115 12.98 2.18 -1.76
N GLY A 116 13.40 2.12 -0.48
CA GLY A 116 13.71 0.85 0.18
C GLY A 116 12.41 0.22 0.71
N ARG A 117 12.05 -0.92 0.18
CA ARG A 117 10.81 -1.64 0.52
C ARG A 117 11.11 -2.95 1.23
N HIS A 118 10.47 -3.19 2.38
CA HIS A 118 10.44 -4.52 2.98
C HIS A 118 9.63 -5.49 2.11
N ILE A 119 10.16 -6.69 1.93
CA ILE A 119 9.50 -7.78 1.21
C ILE A 119 8.44 -8.39 2.12
N LYS A 120 8.82 -8.89 3.30
CA LYS A 120 7.90 -9.25 4.37
C LYS A 120 7.52 -7.97 5.11
N PRO A 121 6.23 -7.60 5.20
CA PRO A 121 5.81 -6.33 5.77
C PRO A 121 6.32 -6.10 7.20
N TRP A 122 6.73 -4.88 7.51
CA TRP A 122 7.22 -4.47 8.82
C TRP A 122 6.32 -4.90 9.99
N ALA A 123 5.01 -4.81 9.80
CA ALA A 123 4.04 -5.10 10.86
C ALA A 123 4.02 -6.56 11.32
N VAL A 124 4.48 -7.48 10.48
CA VAL A 124 4.51 -8.93 10.75
C VAL A 124 5.94 -9.47 10.85
N SER A 125 6.94 -8.62 10.70
CA SER A 125 8.35 -8.95 10.84
C SER A 125 8.79 -8.89 12.29
N ASN A 126 9.63 -9.81 12.72
CA ASN A 126 10.32 -9.74 14.00
C ASN A 126 11.45 -8.68 13.96
N ASP A 127 12.12 -8.42 15.08
CA ASP A 127 13.10 -7.35 15.17
C ASP A 127 14.35 -7.59 14.32
N GLU A 128 14.75 -8.84 14.12
CA GLU A 128 15.85 -9.20 13.22
C GLU A 128 15.46 -9.00 11.76
N GLU A 129 14.26 -9.41 11.36
CA GLU A 129 13.74 -9.29 10.01
C GLU A 129 13.52 -7.83 9.58
N LYS A 130 13.21 -6.95 10.54
CA LYS A 130 13.00 -5.51 10.31
C LYS A 130 14.27 -4.78 9.89
N ILE A 131 15.43 -5.24 10.36
CA ILE A 131 16.73 -4.62 10.07
C ILE A 131 17.53 -5.39 9.02
N ASP A 132 17.05 -6.57 8.60
CA ASP A 132 17.72 -7.42 7.64
C ASP A 132 17.61 -6.85 6.21
N PRO A 133 18.73 -6.43 5.57
CA PRO A 133 18.69 -5.94 4.20
C PRO A 133 18.25 -6.99 3.18
N LYS A 134 18.32 -8.30 3.54
CA LYS A 134 17.76 -9.37 2.71
C LYS A 134 16.24 -9.37 2.71
N ASN A 135 15.61 -8.79 3.73
CA ASN A 135 14.16 -8.52 3.74
C ASN A 135 13.83 -7.24 2.99
N GLY A 136 14.51 -6.94 1.89
CA GLY A 136 14.25 -5.70 1.18
C GLY A 136 14.60 -5.69 -0.29
N LEU A 137 13.98 -4.76 -1.00
CA LEU A 137 14.26 -4.40 -2.38
C LEU A 137 14.33 -2.89 -2.52
N ILE A 138 15.22 -2.42 -3.41
CA ILE A 138 15.22 -1.02 -3.87
C ILE A 138 14.37 -0.94 -5.14
N LEU A 139 13.35 -0.12 -5.11
CA LEU A 139 12.41 0.02 -6.22
C LEU A 139 12.13 1.49 -6.51
N SER A 140 11.91 1.82 -7.78
CA SER A 140 11.37 3.14 -8.13
C SER A 140 9.90 3.27 -7.71
N PRO A 141 9.36 4.48 -7.50
CA PRO A 141 8.09 4.71 -6.79
C PRO A 141 6.88 3.93 -7.35
N LEU A 142 6.78 3.80 -8.68
CA LEU A 142 5.69 3.04 -9.29
C LEU A 142 5.77 1.56 -8.91
N TYR A 143 6.94 0.94 -9.09
CA TYR A 143 7.12 -0.49 -8.83
C TYR A 143 7.17 -0.81 -7.34
N ASP A 144 7.66 0.10 -6.51
CA ASP A 144 7.51 0.05 -5.06
C ASP A 144 6.03 -0.05 -4.67
N LYS A 145 5.18 0.81 -5.26
CA LYS A 145 3.76 0.80 -4.96
C LYS A 145 3.04 -0.45 -5.48
N LEU A 146 3.41 -0.92 -6.66
CA LEU A 146 2.85 -2.16 -7.22
C LEU A 146 3.22 -3.38 -6.35
N PHE A 147 4.45 -3.44 -5.88
CA PHE A 147 4.93 -4.52 -5.00
C PHE A 147 4.27 -4.44 -3.62
N ASP A 148 4.30 -3.28 -2.97
CA ASP A 148 3.67 -3.03 -1.66
C ASP A 148 2.17 -3.41 -1.62
N ARG A 149 1.47 -3.18 -2.71
CA ARG A 149 0.05 -3.49 -2.83
C ARG A 149 -0.25 -4.91 -3.32
N GLY A 150 0.79 -5.70 -3.56
CA GLY A 150 0.66 -7.07 -4.04
C GLY A 150 0.18 -7.18 -5.49
N PHE A 151 0.40 -6.16 -6.30
CA PHE A 151 0.08 -6.22 -7.73
C PHE A 151 1.19 -6.84 -8.57
N ILE A 152 2.41 -6.90 -8.05
CA ILE A 152 3.52 -7.66 -8.64
C ILE A 152 4.24 -8.45 -7.56
N THR A 153 4.87 -9.56 -7.96
CA THR A 153 5.79 -10.34 -7.13
C THR A 153 6.89 -10.97 -7.98
N PHE A 154 7.93 -11.49 -7.33
CA PHE A 154 9.10 -12.05 -7.99
C PHE A 154 9.37 -13.46 -7.47
N PRO A 155 9.01 -14.52 -8.23
CA PRO A 155 9.41 -15.87 -7.94
C PRO A 155 10.93 -16.08 -8.04
N PRO A 156 11.46 -17.22 -7.55
CA PRO A 156 12.89 -17.52 -7.57
C PRO A 156 13.54 -17.58 -8.96
N ASP A 157 12.75 -17.78 -10.01
CA ASP A 157 13.20 -17.76 -11.41
C ASP A 157 13.42 -16.34 -11.98
N ARG A 158 13.28 -15.31 -11.13
CA ARG A 158 13.40 -13.88 -11.50
C ARG A 158 12.41 -13.39 -12.54
N ARG A 159 11.31 -14.11 -12.75
CA ARG A 159 10.24 -13.69 -13.67
C ARG A 159 9.17 -12.97 -12.89
N VAL A 160 8.88 -11.73 -13.29
CA VAL A 160 7.83 -10.98 -12.62
C VAL A 160 6.46 -11.63 -12.85
N LYS A 161 5.67 -11.70 -11.78
CA LYS A 161 4.24 -12.03 -11.85
C LYS A 161 3.42 -10.77 -11.61
N ILE A 162 2.40 -10.58 -12.44
CA ILE A 162 1.49 -9.45 -12.39
C ILE A 162 0.10 -9.95 -12.00
N SER A 163 -0.47 -9.35 -10.99
CA SER A 163 -1.78 -9.72 -10.45
C SER A 163 -2.91 -9.53 -11.47
N ASP A 164 -3.86 -10.44 -11.47
CA ASP A 164 -5.09 -10.33 -12.25
C ASP A 164 -6.07 -9.28 -11.70
N TRP A 165 -5.79 -8.73 -10.51
CA TRP A 165 -6.53 -7.60 -9.96
C TRP A 165 -6.22 -6.27 -10.66
N LEU A 166 -5.10 -6.18 -11.39
CA LEU A 166 -4.84 -5.05 -12.28
C LEU A 166 -5.70 -5.17 -13.53
N SER A 167 -6.32 -4.05 -13.91
CA SER A 167 -7.08 -4.00 -15.15
C SER A 167 -6.17 -4.23 -16.37
N PRO A 168 -6.67 -4.78 -17.48
CA PRO A 168 -5.91 -4.88 -18.73
C PRO A 168 -5.38 -3.54 -19.25
N TYR A 169 -6.06 -2.45 -18.92
CA TYR A 169 -5.61 -1.10 -19.21
C TYR A 169 -4.37 -0.74 -18.41
N ASP A 170 -4.40 -0.94 -17.09
CA ASP A 170 -3.28 -0.62 -16.21
C ASP A 170 -2.06 -1.51 -16.50
N LYS A 171 -2.29 -2.82 -16.75
CA LYS A 171 -1.21 -3.75 -17.14
C LYS A 171 -0.42 -3.24 -18.36
N ARG A 172 -1.06 -2.59 -19.34
CA ARG A 172 -0.39 -2.00 -20.51
C ARG A 172 0.41 -0.74 -20.20
N HIS A 173 0.05 -0.02 -19.14
CA HIS A 173 0.66 1.29 -18.81
C HIS A 173 1.75 1.22 -17.73
N ILE A 174 1.88 0.09 -17.03
CA ILE A 174 2.96 -0.08 -16.04
C ILE A 174 4.33 -0.38 -16.67
N ASN A 175 4.41 -0.49 -17.99
CA ASN A 175 5.63 -0.81 -18.74
C ASN A 175 6.35 -2.07 -18.22
N LEU A 176 5.58 -3.08 -17.85
CA LEU A 176 6.04 -4.35 -17.33
C LEU A 176 5.18 -5.48 -17.91
N GLU A 177 5.82 -6.50 -18.45
CA GLU A 177 5.15 -7.64 -19.05
C GLU A 177 5.15 -8.83 -18.11
N GLU A 178 4.05 -9.59 -18.12
CA GLU A 178 3.95 -10.85 -17.37
C GLU A 178 5.08 -11.81 -17.77
N ASN A 179 5.69 -12.47 -16.79
CA ASN A 179 6.82 -13.38 -16.98
C ASN A 179 8.11 -12.75 -17.56
N LYS A 180 8.20 -11.42 -17.65
CA LYS A 180 9.45 -10.76 -18.02
C LYS A 180 10.54 -11.11 -17.00
N GLN A 181 11.69 -11.55 -17.50
CA GLN A 181 12.84 -11.83 -16.65
C GLN A 181 13.50 -10.53 -16.19
N ILE A 182 13.84 -10.46 -14.91
CA ILE A 182 14.52 -9.33 -14.26
C ILE A 182 15.89 -9.79 -13.77
N PRO A 183 16.92 -9.83 -14.63
CA PRO A 183 18.24 -10.39 -14.28
C PRO A 183 18.93 -9.66 -13.13
N ALA A 184 18.68 -8.34 -13.01
CA ALA A 184 19.24 -7.48 -11.97
C ALA A 184 18.57 -7.66 -10.60
N LEU A 185 17.54 -8.51 -10.48
CA LEU A 185 16.90 -8.76 -9.18
C LEU A 185 17.91 -9.46 -8.26
N PRO A 186 18.23 -8.88 -7.08
CA PRO A 186 19.15 -9.50 -6.14
C PRO A 186 18.44 -10.68 -5.46
N LEU A 187 18.82 -11.90 -5.80
CA LEU A 187 18.27 -13.12 -5.20
C LEU A 187 19.37 -13.92 -4.51
N ASP A 188 19.15 -14.20 -3.26
CA ASP A 188 19.85 -15.18 -2.43
C ASP A 188 18.81 -16.01 -1.66
N GLU A 189 19.21 -17.09 -1.04
CA GLU A 189 18.32 -18.02 -0.34
C GLU A 189 17.43 -17.30 0.70
N ARG A 190 18.01 -16.36 1.45
CA ARG A 190 17.29 -15.63 2.51
C ARG A 190 16.26 -14.67 1.93
N ARG A 191 16.59 -13.98 0.84
CA ARG A 191 15.64 -13.09 0.13
C ARG A 191 14.52 -13.87 -0.54
N ILE A 192 14.81 -15.05 -1.06
CA ILE A 192 13.80 -15.96 -1.62
C ILE A 192 12.77 -16.34 -0.56
N MET A 193 13.16 -16.68 0.67
CA MET A 193 12.21 -16.96 1.76
C MET A 193 11.24 -15.80 2.02
N TYR A 194 11.73 -14.57 2.00
CA TYR A 194 10.88 -13.39 2.14
C TYR A 194 9.98 -13.18 0.93
N LEU A 195 10.45 -13.45 -0.28
CA LEU A 195 9.66 -13.38 -1.51
C LEU A 195 8.56 -14.44 -1.57
N GLU A 196 8.83 -15.64 -1.05
CA GLU A 196 7.80 -16.67 -0.88
C GLU A 196 6.71 -16.20 0.09
N TYR A 197 7.11 -15.62 1.24
CA TYR A 197 6.14 -14.98 2.14
C TYR A 197 5.30 -13.91 1.43
N HIS A 198 5.95 -13.02 0.66
CA HIS A 198 5.24 -11.98 -0.09
C HIS A 198 4.27 -12.58 -1.11
N LYS A 199 4.68 -13.61 -1.82
CA LYS A 199 3.84 -14.34 -2.78
C LYS A 199 2.59 -14.94 -2.13
N ASP A 200 2.75 -15.53 -0.94
CA ASP A 200 1.69 -16.30 -0.29
C ASP A 200 0.71 -15.41 0.51
N PHE A 201 1.17 -14.26 1.05
CA PHE A 201 0.40 -13.44 1.98
C PHE A 201 0.14 -12.01 1.52
N VAL A 202 0.87 -11.49 0.54
CA VAL A 202 0.75 -10.11 0.05
C VAL A 202 0.28 -10.05 -1.38
N PHE A 203 0.81 -10.91 -2.25
CA PHE A 203 0.48 -10.93 -3.67
C PHE A 203 -0.97 -11.33 -3.90
N LYS A 204 -1.63 -10.62 -4.80
CA LYS A 204 -3.04 -10.80 -5.17
C LYS A 204 -3.11 -11.55 -6.51
N GLY A 205 -2.74 -12.81 -6.47
CA GLY A 205 -2.75 -13.68 -7.65
C GLY A 205 -3.92 -14.64 -7.65
#